data_26dff8e06b67d64bf7cc1ec213fbd9a2
#
_entry.id   26dff8e06b67d64bf7cc1ec213fbd9a2
#
_cell.length_a   1.000
_cell.length_b   1.000
_cell.length_c   1.000
_cell.angle_alpha   90.00
_cell.angle_beta   90.00
_cell.angle_gamma   90.00
#
_symmetry.space_group_name_H-M   'P 1'
#
loop_
_entity.id
_entity.type
_entity.pdbx_description
1 polymer ?
#
loop_
_entity_poly.entity_id
_entity_poly.type
_entity_poly.pdbx_seq_one_letter_code
_entity_poly.pdbx_strand_id
1 'polypeptide(L)'
;MDNNENMEKEMMVKLLAKKEQVDMDLRLIADRLSTVFKIEESGEILFSDFSSLDDDQKMLALLTGKFFAARWGLINSERMRITDIAKALARPRQTLSTRIVSLGKKGLVSRDTTDGRYYIDKNRLKDIVQQITKVM
;
A
#
# COMPACT_ATOMS: atom_id res chain seq x y z
N MET A 1 31.31 2.38 34.98
CA MET A 1 30.16 1.97 34.33
C MET A 1 29.87 2.72 33.05
N ASP A 2 29.39 2.03 32.15
CA ASP A 2 29.30 2.54 30.81
C ASP A 2 27.89 3.04 30.51
N ASN A 3 27.72 4.34 30.46
CA ASN A 3 26.44 4.97 30.11
C ASN A 3 25.99 4.58 28.68
N ASN A 4 26.97 4.26 27.81
CA ASN A 4 26.69 3.86 26.46
C ASN A 4 25.97 2.50 26.39
N GLU A 5 26.33 1.56 27.25
CA GLU A 5 25.67 0.26 27.32
C GLU A 5 24.20 0.41 27.72
N ASN A 6 23.90 1.26 28.70
CA ASN A 6 22.54 1.50 29.14
C ASN A 6 21.71 2.16 28.03
N MET A 7 22.29 3.12 27.33
CA MET A 7 21.64 3.78 26.20
C MET A 7 21.31 2.78 25.09
N GLU A 8 22.25 1.91 24.74
CA GLU A 8 22.06 0.90 23.71
C GLU A 8 20.93 -0.06 24.07
N LYS A 9 20.88 -0.50 25.35
CA LYS A 9 19.81 -1.38 25.82
C LYS A 9 18.45 -0.72 25.74
N GLU A 10 18.35 0.55 26.15
CA GLU A 10 17.11 1.33 26.06
C GLU A 10 16.65 1.49 24.61
N MET A 11 17.57 1.81 23.71
CA MET A 11 17.28 1.93 22.30
C MET A 11 16.80 0.62 21.73
N MET A 12 17.44 -0.48 22.09
CA MET A 12 17.09 -1.82 21.65
C MET A 12 15.68 -2.20 22.07
N VAL A 13 15.32 -1.95 23.32
CA VAL A 13 13.98 -2.22 23.84
C VAL A 13 12.94 -1.40 23.08
N LYS A 14 13.22 -0.13 22.84
CA LYS A 14 12.32 0.74 22.06
C LYS A 14 12.13 0.27 20.65
N LEU A 15 13.20 -0.17 20.00
CA LEU A 15 13.13 -0.67 18.63
C LEU A 15 12.36 -1.98 18.55
N LEU A 16 12.54 -2.88 19.51
CA LEU A 16 11.80 -4.14 19.56
C LEU A 16 10.31 -3.89 19.77
N ALA A 17 9.97 -2.99 20.68
CA ALA A 17 8.58 -2.61 20.91
C ALA A 17 7.94 -2.02 19.65
N LYS A 18 8.67 -1.17 18.92
CA LYS A 18 8.20 -0.62 17.65
C LYS A 18 7.99 -1.70 16.61
N LYS A 19 8.88 -2.68 16.54
CA LYS A 19 8.75 -3.78 15.60
C LYS A 19 7.50 -4.59 15.90
N GLU A 20 7.23 -4.91 17.14
CA GLU A 20 6.01 -5.61 17.54
C GLU A 20 4.76 -4.82 17.17
N GLN A 21 4.78 -3.52 17.40
CA GLN A 21 3.66 -2.64 17.06
C GLN A 21 3.45 -2.59 15.55
N VAL A 22 4.50 -2.51 14.77
CA VAL A 22 4.41 -2.52 13.31
C VAL A 22 3.82 -3.84 12.81
N ASP A 23 4.26 -4.97 13.36
CA ASP A 23 3.73 -6.29 12.98
C ASP A 23 2.24 -6.41 13.31
N MET A 24 1.82 -5.93 14.47
CA MET A 24 0.41 -5.89 14.86
C MET A 24 -0.41 -5.00 13.93
N ASP A 25 0.12 -3.82 13.62
CA ASP A 25 -0.54 -2.89 12.69
C ASP A 25 -0.71 -3.51 11.31
N LEU A 26 0.29 -4.23 10.81
CA LEU A 26 0.21 -4.92 9.52
C LEU A 26 -0.86 -6.01 9.52
N ARG A 27 -1.02 -6.74 10.63
CA ARG A 27 -2.07 -7.76 10.75
C ARG A 27 -3.45 -7.13 10.70
N LEU A 28 -3.66 -6.04 11.44
CA LEU A 28 -4.94 -5.31 11.44
C LEU A 28 -5.24 -4.75 10.06
N ILE A 29 -4.23 -4.23 9.38
CA ILE A 29 -4.34 -3.72 8.02
C ILE A 29 -4.76 -4.83 7.08
N ALA A 30 -4.11 -5.99 7.16
CA ALA A 30 -4.43 -7.14 6.33
C ALA A 30 -5.87 -7.61 6.55
N ASP A 31 -6.32 -7.65 7.81
CA ASP A 31 -7.69 -8.01 8.14
C ASP A 31 -8.70 -7.07 7.49
N ARG A 32 -8.45 -5.78 7.57
CA ARG A 32 -9.31 -4.77 6.94
C ARG A 32 -9.32 -4.90 5.43
N LEU A 33 -8.15 -5.03 4.83
CA LEU A 33 -8.01 -5.14 3.38
C LEU A 33 -8.65 -6.41 2.83
N SER A 34 -8.68 -7.48 3.62
CA SER A 34 -9.26 -8.75 3.18
C SER A 34 -10.76 -8.66 2.88
N THR A 35 -11.43 -7.63 3.37
CA THR A 35 -12.82 -7.36 3.02
C THR A 35 -12.96 -6.68 1.66
N VAL A 36 -11.90 -6.09 1.15
CA VAL A 36 -11.88 -5.33 -0.10
C VAL A 36 -11.32 -6.16 -1.25
N PHE A 37 -10.21 -6.87 -1.02
CA PHE A 37 -9.57 -7.69 -2.05
C PHE A 37 -8.83 -8.88 -1.45
N LYS A 38 -8.50 -9.82 -2.31
CA LYS A 38 -7.62 -10.95 -2.03
C LYS A 38 -6.48 -10.92 -3.03
N ILE A 39 -5.36 -11.54 -2.68
CA ILE A 39 -4.19 -11.63 -3.55
C ILE A 39 -4.00 -13.09 -3.95
N GLU A 40 -3.98 -13.37 -5.26
CA GLU A 40 -3.69 -14.69 -5.76
C GLU A 40 -2.19 -14.99 -5.68
N GLU A 41 -1.84 -16.25 -5.72
CA GLU A 41 -0.44 -16.69 -5.75
C GLU A 41 0.34 -16.10 -6.92
N SER A 42 -0.35 -15.80 -8.02
CA SER A 42 0.22 -15.12 -9.18
C SER A 42 0.53 -13.64 -8.94
N GLY A 43 0.06 -13.09 -7.82
CA GLY A 43 0.15 -11.66 -7.52
C GLY A 43 -1.01 -10.85 -8.05
N GLU A 44 -1.98 -11.48 -8.69
CA GLU A 44 -3.17 -10.79 -9.19
C GLU A 44 -4.08 -10.39 -8.04
N ILE A 45 -4.68 -9.21 -8.13
CA ILE A 45 -5.56 -8.67 -7.10
C ILE A 45 -7.02 -8.91 -7.48
N LEU A 46 -7.72 -9.63 -6.61
CA LEU A 46 -9.14 -9.96 -6.81
C LEU A 46 -10.00 -9.12 -5.86
N PHE A 47 -10.80 -8.24 -6.43
CA PHE A 47 -11.68 -7.38 -5.65
C PHE A 47 -12.95 -8.11 -5.22
N SER A 48 -13.37 -7.90 -3.97
CA SER A 48 -14.58 -8.50 -3.42
C SER A 48 -15.84 -7.81 -3.93
N ASP A 49 -15.86 -6.47 -3.88
CA ASP A 49 -16.95 -5.65 -4.41
C ASP A 49 -16.37 -4.44 -5.10
N PHE A 50 -15.96 -4.65 -6.34
CA PHE A 50 -15.30 -3.63 -7.15
C PHE A 50 -16.18 -2.40 -7.39
N SER A 51 -17.47 -2.62 -7.55
CA SER A 51 -18.41 -1.55 -7.90
C SER A 51 -18.67 -0.58 -6.75
N SER A 52 -18.40 -0.98 -5.50
CA SER A 52 -18.59 -0.11 -4.34
C SER A 52 -17.46 0.91 -4.17
N LEU A 53 -16.36 0.75 -4.92
CA LEU A 53 -15.19 1.58 -4.79
C LEU A 53 -15.17 2.68 -5.85
N ASP A 54 -14.76 3.90 -5.46
CA ASP A 54 -14.48 4.95 -6.44
C ASP A 54 -13.10 4.73 -7.08
N ASP A 55 -12.76 5.55 -8.07
CA ASP A 55 -11.50 5.39 -8.80
C ASP A 55 -10.27 5.52 -7.91
N ASP A 56 -10.28 6.47 -6.96
CA ASP A 56 -9.18 6.64 -6.03
C ASP A 56 -8.99 5.41 -5.15
N GLN A 57 -10.09 4.89 -4.60
CA GLN A 57 -10.06 3.67 -3.79
C GLN A 57 -9.57 2.47 -4.59
N LYS A 58 -10.03 2.33 -5.84
CA LYS A 58 -9.60 1.24 -6.73
C LYS A 58 -8.08 1.29 -6.96
N MET A 59 -7.56 2.46 -7.26
CA MET A 59 -6.11 2.62 -7.50
C MET A 59 -5.30 2.35 -6.24
N LEU A 60 -5.73 2.90 -5.11
CA LEU A 60 -5.04 2.67 -3.84
C LEU A 60 -5.07 1.19 -3.45
N ALA A 61 -6.22 0.53 -3.62
CA ALA A 61 -6.35 -0.89 -3.30
C ALA A 61 -5.45 -1.74 -4.20
N LEU A 62 -5.45 -1.46 -5.49
CA LEU A 62 -4.61 -2.20 -6.44
C LEU A 62 -3.12 -2.05 -6.09
N LEU A 63 -2.66 -0.82 -5.89
CA LEU A 63 -1.25 -0.57 -5.58
C LEU A 63 -0.85 -1.12 -4.20
N THR A 64 -1.76 -1.08 -3.24
CA THR A 64 -1.53 -1.68 -1.92
C THR A 64 -1.42 -3.20 -2.03
N GLY A 65 -2.29 -3.82 -2.81
CA GLY A 65 -2.21 -5.26 -3.08
C GLY A 65 -0.89 -5.65 -3.73
N LYS A 66 -0.42 -4.86 -4.69
CA LYS A 66 0.88 -5.08 -5.34
C LYS A 66 2.04 -4.91 -4.35
N PHE A 67 1.93 -3.95 -3.43
CA PHE A 67 2.91 -3.78 -2.35
C PHE A 67 3.05 -5.07 -1.52
N PHE A 68 1.94 -5.64 -1.07
CA PHE A 68 1.97 -6.88 -0.29
C PHE A 68 2.43 -8.07 -1.12
N ALA A 69 1.97 -8.17 -2.36
CA ALA A 69 2.39 -9.26 -3.26
C ALA A 69 3.90 -9.26 -3.47
N ALA A 70 4.49 -8.08 -3.67
CA ALA A 70 5.95 -7.95 -3.80
C ALA A 70 6.65 -8.28 -2.48
N ARG A 71 6.12 -7.80 -1.36
CA ARG A 71 6.69 -8.07 -0.03
C ARG A 71 6.71 -9.57 0.28
N TRP A 72 5.70 -10.31 -0.16
CA TRP A 72 5.61 -11.76 0.05
C TRP A 72 6.28 -12.59 -1.04
N GLY A 73 6.93 -11.95 -1.98
CA GLY A 73 7.68 -12.64 -3.03
C GLY A 73 6.84 -13.23 -4.15
N LEU A 74 5.57 -12.85 -4.25
CA LEU A 74 4.69 -13.33 -5.32
C LEU A 74 4.98 -12.65 -6.65
N ILE A 75 5.45 -11.40 -6.60
CA ILE A 75 5.85 -10.63 -7.78
C ILE A 75 7.17 -9.93 -7.48
N ASN A 76 7.86 -9.48 -8.53
CA ASN A 76 9.18 -8.86 -8.41
C ASN A 76 9.14 -7.39 -8.03
N SER A 77 8.07 -6.69 -8.36
CA SER A 77 7.96 -5.25 -8.10
C SER A 77 6.52 -4.86 -7.85
N GLU A 78 6.34 -3.94 -6.91
CA GLU A 78 5.04 -3.33 -6.60
C GLU A 78 4.66 -2.20 -7.57
N ARG A 79 5.61 -1.74 -8.37
CA ARG A 79 5.44 -0.55 -9.22
C ARG A 79 4.64 -0.86 -10.47
N MET A 80 3.72 0.05 -10.82
CA MET A 80 2.86 -0.11 -11.97
C MET A 80 2.84 1.14 -12.83
N ARG A 81 2.81 0.95 -14.14
CA ARG A 81 2.58 2.04 -15.08
C ARG A 81 1.10 2.40 -15.07
N ILE A 82 0.79 3.66 -15.38
CA ILE A 82 -0.61 4.09 -15.43
C ILE A 82 -1.42 3.29 -16.45
N THR A 83 -0.80 2.86 -17.55
CA THR A 83 -1.46 2.03 -18.55
C THR A 83 -1.86 0.66 -18.00
N ASP A 84 -1.00 0.07 -17.16
CA ASP A 84 -1.27 -1.23 -16.52
C ASP A 84 -2.35 -1.09 -15.44
N ILE A 85 -2.33 0.02 -14.70
CA ILE A 85 -3.37 0.34 -13.71
C ILE A 85 -4.72 0.47 -14.41
N ALA A 86 -4.76 1.22 -15.50
CA ALA A 86 -5.99 1.43 -16.27
C ALA A 86 -6.55 0.11 -16.81
N LYS A 87 -5.69 -0.76 -17.30
CA LYS A 87 -6.05 -2.09 -17.78
C LYS A 87 -6.62 -2.94 -16.66
N ALA A 88 -5.91 -2.99 -15.52
CA ALA A 88 -6.33 -3.81 -14.39
C ALA A 88 -7.67 -3.38 -13.82
N LEU A 89 -7.95 -2.08 -13.83
CA LEU A 89 -9.19 -1.53 -13.29
C LEU A 89 -10.30 -1.36 -14.34
N ALA A 90 -10.00 -1.62 -15.60
CA ALA A 90 -10.93 -1.42 -16.72
C ALA A 90 -11.50 0.00 -16.72
N ARG A 91 -10.63 1.00 -16.53
CA ARG A 91 -11.01 2.41 -16.50
C ARG A 91 -10.17 3.21 -17.47
N PRO A 92 -10.70 4.32 -18.01
CA PRO A 92 -9.95 5.14 -18.94
C PRO A 92 -8.65 5.69 -18.32
N ARG A 93 -7.56 5.56 -19.06
CA ARG A 93 -6.25 6.05 -18.63
C ARG A 93 -6.27 7.54 -18.28
N GLN A 94 -6.93 8.36 -19.08
CA GLN A 94 -6.99 9.80 -18.86
C GLN A 94 -7.64 10.16 -17.53
N THR A 95 -8.72 9.47 -17.18
CA THR A 95 -9.41 9.65 -15.91
C THR A 95 -8.48 9.33 -14.74
N LEU A 96 -7.80 8.20 -14.82
CA LEU A 96 -6.91 7.74 -13.75
C LEU A 96 -5.65 8.59 -13.64
N SER A 97 -5.12 9.08 -14.76
CA SER A 97 -3.92 9.93 -14.78
C SER A 97 -4.10 11.20 -13.96
N THR A 98 -5.25 11.84 -14.08
CA THR A 98 -5.57 13.05 -13.31
C THR A 98 -5.70 12.73 -11.83
N ARG A 99 -6.39 11.64 -11.50
CA ARG A 99 -6.64 11.25 -10.11
C ARG A 99 -5.38 10.78 -9.39
N ILE A 100 -4.49 10.05 -10.07
CA ILE A 100 -3.27 9.55 -9.44
C ILE A 100 -2.30 10.69 -9.11
N VAL A 101 -2.29 11.75 -9.92
CA VAL A 101 -1.51 12.95 -9.60
C VAL A 101 -2.04 13.59 -8.32
N SER A 102 -3.35 13.65 -8.15
CA SER A 102 -3.97 14.15 -6.92
C SER A 102 -3.61 13.30 -5.71
N LEU A 103 -3.61 11.97 -5.85
CA LEU A 103 -3.17 11.07 -4.79
C LEU A 103 -1.70 11.28 -4.42
N GLY A 104 -0.88 11.58 -5.42
CA GLY A 104 0.53 11.93 -5.20
C GLY A 104 0.68 13.21 -4.40
N LYS A 105 -0.13 14.22 -4.67
CA LYS A 105 -0.12 15.48 -3.92
C LYS A 105 -0.54 15.29 -2.47
N LYS A 106 -1.41 14.31 -2.21
CA LYS A 106 -1.82 13.95 -0.85
C LYS A 106 -0.77 13.12 -0.13
N GLY A 107 0.30 12.70 -0.82
CA GLY A 107 1.38 11.91 -0.24
C GLY A 107 1.07 10.43 -0.10
N LEU A 108 0.00 9.93 -0.73
CA LEU A 108 -0.40 8.53 -0.61
C LEU A 108 0.26 7.64 -1.65
N VAL A 109 0.58 8.20 -2.82
CA VAL A 109 1.20 7.50 -3.94
C VAL A 109 2.46 8.23 -4.34
N SER A 110 3.50 7.48 -4.69
CA SER A 110 4.75 8.01 -5.20
C SER A 110 4.92 7.60 -6.65
N ARG A 111 5.71 8.36 -7.38
CA ARG A 111 6.06 8.05 -8.75
C ARG A 111 7.57 7.93 -8.87
N ASP A 112 8.02 6.84 -9.49
CA ASP A 112 9.44 6.69 -9.80
C ASP A 112 9.81 7.68 -10.91
N THR A 113 10.78 8.54 -10.65
CA THR A 113 11.19 9.55 -11.62
C THR A 113 11.96 8.97 -12.81
N THR A 114 12.49 7.75 -12.65
CA THR A 114 13.26 7.09 -13.71
C THR A 114 12.36 6.44 -14.75
N ASP A 115 11.36 5.65 -14.31
CA ASP A 115 10.51 4.88 -15.22
C ASP A 115 9.04 5.32 -15.23
N GLY A 116 8.67 6.27 -14.38
CA GLY A 116 7.32 6.79 -14.32
C GLY A 116 6.28 5.88 -13.69
N ARG A 117 6.71 4.79 -13.08
CA ARG A 117 5.81 3.84 -12.42
C ARG A 117 5.36 4.35 -11.06
N TYR A 118 4.17 3.95 -10.66
CA TYR A 118 3.55 4.37 -9.42
C TYR A 118 3.55 3.27 -8.38
N TYR A 119 3.65 3.67 -7.12
CA TYR A 119 3.59 2.76 -5.96
C TYR A 119 3.12 3.53 -4.74
N ILE A 120 2.61 2.83 -3.73
CA ILE A 120 2.14 3.50 -2.52
C ILE A 120 3.32 3.97 -1.66
N ASP A 121 3.09 5.04 -0.90
CA ASP A 121 4.02 5.42 0.15
C ASP A 121 3.74 4.55 1.37
N LYS A 122 4.60 3.57 1.62
CA LYS A 122 4.43 2.61 2.73
C LYS A 122 4.38 3.27 4.10
N ASN A 123 4.93 4.48 4.23
CA ASN A 123 4.89 5.23 5.48
C ASN A 123 3.50 5.83 5.75
N ARG A 124 2.64 5.84 4.74
CA ARG A 124 1.26 6.33 4.84
C ARG A 124 0.24 5.19 4.75
N LEU A 125 0.67 3.97 5.03
CA LEU A 125 -0.16 2.78 4.84
C LEU A 125 -1.46 2.84 5.65
N LYS A 126 -1.43 3.34 6.87
CA LYS A 126 -2.63 3.51 7.71
C LYS A 126 -3.63 4.46 7.06
N ASP A 127 -3.16 5.59 6.56
CA ASP A 127 -4.01 6.56 5.87
C ASP A 127 -4.59 5.99 4.59
N ILE A 128 -3.78 5.26 3.85
CA ILE A 128 -4.18 4.59 2.60
C ILE A 128 -5.31 3.60 2.89
N VAL A 129 -5.12 2.74 3.88
CA VAL A 129 -6.13 1.73 4.25
C VAL A 129 -7.43 2.41 4.69
N GLN A 130 -7.33 3.50 5.42
CA GLN A 130 -8.50 4.27 5.85
C GLN A 130 -9.27 4.81 4.64
N GLN A 131 -8.57 5.29 3.61
CA GLN A 131 -9.21 5.75 2.37
C GLN A 131 -9.87 4.60 1.62
N ILE A 132 -9.21 3.44 1.54
CA ILE A 132 -9.73 2.26 0.84
C ILE A 132 -10.96 1.70 1.54
N THR A 133 -10.89 1.57 2.86
CA THR A 133 -11.93 0.96 3.67
C THR A 133 -12.88 1.99 4.28
N LYS A 134 -12.99 3.14 3.63
CA LYS A 134 -13.84 4.23 4.05
C LYS A 134 -15.24 3.70 4.29
N VAL A 135 -15.51 3.39 5.54
CA VAL A 135 -16.80 2.88 5.92
C VAL A 135 -17.67 4.04 6.28
N MET A 136 -18.81 3.98 5.74
CA MET A 136 -19.81 4.95 6.10
C MET A 136 -20.24 4.75 7.53
#